data_7f37190dbda0072e89efe4030d209faa
#
_entry.id   7f37190dbda0072e89efe4030d209faa
#
_cell.length_a   1.000
_cell.length_b   1.000
_cell.length_c   1.000
_cell.angle_alpha   90.00
_cell.angle_beta   90.00
_cell.angle_gamma   90.00
#
_symmetry.space_group_name_H-M   'P 1'
#
loop_
_entity.id
_entity.type
_entity.pdbx_description
1 polymer ?
#
loop_
_entity_poly.entity_id
_entity_poly.type
_entity_poly.pdbx_seq_one_letter_code
_entity_poly.pdbx_strand_id
1 'polypeptide(L)'
;FSFTYGGDCIGLAAAEACIPKLEHEKVADHLWDIGTILKNGFNDLARSHNLAEFINCIGYPCRTIISFDGQGKYDELEMKSIFQQELIRRGILWTAYHALSWAHKKEDIELTLNAFDESMSILKNIVSGNRPLRGFIEGEPVKPVFRKVADFNSYTTKK
;
A
#
# COMPACT_ATOMS: atom_id res chain seq x y z
N PHE A 1 -28.08 -24.72 4.18
CA PHE A 1 -26.72 -24.14 3.93
C PHE A 1 -26.21 -24.69 2.60
N SER A 2 -25.90 -23.81 1.68
CA SER A 2 -25.35 -24.16 0.37
C SER A 2 -24.20 -23.25 0.06
N PHE A 3 -22.99 -23.64 0.51
CA PHE A 3 -21.74 -23.01 0.09
C PHE A 3 -20.95 -24.03 -0.71
N THR A 4 -20.18 -23.57 -1.67
CA THR A 4 -19.32 -24.41 -2.48
C THR A 4 -18.34 -25.24 -1.64
N TYR A 5 -17.82 -24.68 -0.53
CA TYR A 5 -16.84 -25.34 0.35
C TYR A 5 -17.32 -25.52 1.81
N GLY A 6 -18.62 -25.34 2.09
CA GLY A 6 -19.13 -25.35 3.46
C GLY A 6 -19.04 -26.66 4.22
N GLY A 7 -18.80 -27.78 3.51
CA GLY A 7 -18.59 -29.12 4.07
C GLY A 7 -17.26 -29.74 3.67
N ASP A 8 -16.32 -28.95 3.15
CA ASP A 8 -15.00 -29.44 2.78
C ASP A 8 -14.16 -29.81 4.01
N CYS A 9 -13.92 -31.11 4.20
CA CYS A 9 -13.18 -31.61 5.35
C CYS A 9 -11.73 -31.13 5.40
N ILE A 10 -11.10 -30.85 4.26
CA ILE A 10 -9.72 -30.35 4.20
C ILE A 10 -9.70 -28.92 4.75
N GLY A 11 -10.63 -28.08 4.32
CA GLY A 11 -10.77 -26.72 4.82
C GLY A 11 -11.09 -26.67 6.32
N LEU A 12 -11.96 -27.55 6.80
CA LEU A 12 -12.29 -27.63 8.23
C LEU A 12 -11.10 -28.10 9.07
N ALA A 13 -10.35 -29.13 8.64
CA ALA A 13 -9.15 -29.58 9.31
C ALA A 13 -8.05 -28.51 9.34
N ALA A 14 -7.89 -27.76 8.24
CA ALA A 14 -6.97 -26.62 8.20
C ALA A 14 -7.38 -25.51 9.17
N ALA A 15 -8.67 -25.19 9.27
CA ALA A 15 -9.19 -24.21 10.22
C ALA A 15 -8.99 -24.65 11.68
N GLU A 16 -9.27 -25.92 11.99
CA GLU A 16 -9.04 -26.52 13.31
C GLU A 16 -7.58 -26.42 13.75
N ALA A 17 -6.63 -26.58 12.85
CA ALA A 17 -5.21 -26.43 13.15
C ALA A 17 -4.75 -24.97 13.20
N CYS A 18 -5.31 -24.11 12.37
CA CYS A 18 -4.86 -22.71 12.21
C CYS A 18 -5.38 -21.81 13.34
N ILE A 19 -6.67 -21.90 13.68
CA ILE A 19 -7.30 -20.97 14.64
C ILE A 19 -6.62 -21.03 16.02
N PRO A 20 -6.40 -22.20 16.67
CA PRO A 20 -5.70 -22.26 17.94
C PRO A 20 -4.28 -21.72 17.88
N LYS A 21 -3.59 -21.90 16.75
CA LYS A 21 -2.26 -21.34 16.55
C LYS A 21 -2.26 -19.82 16.50
N LEU A 22 -3.22 -19.21 15.79
CA LEU A 22 -3.38 -17.75 15.74
C LEU A 22 -3.58 -17.16 17.13
N GLU A 23 -4.37 -17.82 17.98
CA GLU A 23 -4.64 -17.39 19.36
C GLU A 23 -3.42 -17.58 20.26
N HIS A 24 -2.83 -18.78 20.25
CA HIS A 24 -1.68 -19.12 21.11
C HIS A 24 -0.45 -18.25 20.83
N GLU A 25 -0.16 -18.00 19.55
CA GLU A 25 0.98 -17.18 19.10
C GLU A 25 0.67 -15.68 19.13
N LYS A 26 -0.56 -15.29 19.50
CA LYS A 26 -1.00 -13.87 19.50
C LYS A 26 -0.70 -13.16 18.18
N VAL A 27 -1.03 -13.82 17.08
CA VAL A 27 -0.70 -13.33 15.74
C VAL A 27 -1.33 -11.96 15.48
N ALA A 28 -2.55 -11.70 15.94
CA ALA A 28 -3.22 -10.42 15.78
C ALA A 28 -2.44 -9.29 16.48
N ASP A 29 -1.96 -9.50 17.70
CA ASP A 29 -1.17 -8.52 18.43
C ASP A 29 0.14 -8.21 17.69
N HIS A 30 0.85 -9.25 17.24
CA HIS A 30 2.06 -9.08 16.44
C HIS A 30 1.83 -8.25 15.17
N LEU A 31 0.77 -8.54 14.41
CA LEU A 31 0.45 -7.78 13.20
C LEU A 31 0.11 -6.32 13.49
N TRP A 32 -0.54 -6.07 14.62
CA TRP A 32 -0.87 -4.73 15.07
C TRP A 32 0.37 -3.95 15.47
N ASP A 33 1.29 -4.60 16.20
CA ASP A 33 2.54 -3.99 16.66
C ASP A 33 3.46 -3.61 15.51
N ILE A 34 3.80 -4.57 14.64
CA ILE A 34 4.70 -4.29 13.50
C ILE A 34 4.06 -3.30 12.51
N GLY A 35 2.74 -3.39 12.33
CA GLY A 35 2.00 -2.46 11.48
C GLY A 35 1.96 -1.05 12.03
N THR A 36 1.90 -0.89 13.35
CA THR A 36 2.00 0.42 14.00
C THR A 36 3.37 1.06 13.76
N ILE A 37 4.44 0.27 13.88
CA ILE A 37 5.81 0.73 13.59
C ILE A 37 5.91 1.18 12.13
N LEU A 38 5.44 0.36 11.19
CA LEU A 38 5.48 0.66 9.76
C LEU A 38 4.68 1.93 9.42
N LYS A 39 3.45 2.02 9.91
CA LYS A 39 2.56 3.16 9.64
C LYS A 39 3.12 4.47 10.18
N ASN A 40 3.55 4.46 11.45
CA ASN A 40 4.09 5.64 12.09
C ASN A 40 5.41 6.05 11.44
N GLY A 41 6.31 5.10 11.21
CA GLY A 41 7.58 5.34 10.54
C GLY A 41 7.40 5.95 9.15
N PHE A 42 6.47 5.42 8.34
CA PHE A 42 6.14 6.03 7.05
C PHE A 42 5.71 7.50 7.17
N ASN A 43 4.78 7.80 8.09
CA ASN A 43 4.26 9.14 8.25
C ASN A 43 5.30 10.10 8.85
N ASP A 44 6.20 9.61 9.70
CA ASP A 44 7.35 10.39 10.21
C ASP A 44 8.32 10.74 9.08
N LEU A 45 8.63 9.78 8.21
CA LEU A 45 9.45 10.00 7.02
C LEU A 45 8.78 10.99 6.06
N ALA A 46 7.47 10.86 5.80
CA ALA A 46 6.75 11.80 4.95
C ALA A 46 6.83 13.24 5.49
N ARG A 47 6.74 13.41 6.81
CA ARG A 47 6.94 14.73 7.46
C ARG A 47 8.37 15.24 7.32
N SER A 48 9.38 14.40 7.56
CA SER A 48 10.80 14.79 7.47
C SER A 48 11.21 15.21 6.07
N HIS A 49 10.59 14.60 5.06
CA HIS A 49 10.79 14.96 3.65
C HIS A 49 9.90 16.11 3.16
N ASN A 50 9.04 16.69 3.99
CA ASN A 50 8.04 17.70 3.61
C ASN A 50 7.07 17.18 2.52
N LEU A 51 6.72 15.90 2.59
CA LEU A 51 5.79 15.24 1.67
C LEU A 51 4.45 14.89 2.32
N ALA A 52 4.21 15.26 3.58
CA ALA A 52 3.01 14.88 4.32
C ALA A 52 1.69 15.39 3.70
N GLU A 53 1.74 16.47 2.91
CA GLU A 53 0.59 16.94 2.14
C GLU A 53 0.30 16.07 0.91
N PHE A 54 1.31 15.37 0.41
CA PHE A 54 1.23 14.58 -0.82
C PHE A 54 1.03 13.09 -0.59
N ILE A 55 1.60 12.54 0.48
CA ILE A 55 1.59 11.09 0.76
C ILE A 55 1.32 10.82 2.23
N ASN A 56 0.43 9.87 2.51
CA ASN A 56 0.08 9.47 3.87
C ASN A 56 -0.21 7.96 3.96
N CYS A 57 0.26 7.33 5.03
CA CYS A 57 -0.10 5.96 5.37
C CYS A 57 -1.31 5.96 6.29
N ILE A 58 -2.43 5.44 5.82
CA ILE A 58 -3.73 5.43 6.48
C ILE A 58 -4.24 4.00 6.69
N GLY A 59 -5.31 3.84 7.45
CA GLY A 59 -5.94 2.54 7.73
C GLY A 59 -5.51 1.94 9.06
N TYR A 60 -5.93 0.69 9.28
CA TYR A 60 -5.57 -0.07 10.49
C TYR A 60 -4.11 -0.52 10.42
N PRO A 61 -3.38 -0.58 11.56
CA PRO A 61 -1.97 -0.98 11.57
C PRO A 61 -1.68 -2.28 10.83
N CYS A 62 -2.48 -3.32 11.06
CA CYS A 62 -2.30 -4.62 10.41
C CYS A 62 -2.55 -4.61 8.90
N ARG A 63 -3.21 -3.57 8.38
CA ARG A 63 -3.52 -3.41 6.94
C ARG A 63 -3.64 -1.93 6.58
N THR A 64 -2.56 -1.34 6.14
CA THR A 64 -2.50 0.07 5.78
C THR A 64 -2.49 0.27 4.27
N ILE A 65 -2.84 1.48 3.87
CA ILE A 65 -2.80 1.95 2.48
C ILE A 65 -1.99 3.24 2.45
N ILE A 66 -1.15 3.42 1.44
CA ILE A 66 -0.53 4.70 1.15
C ILE A 66 -1.46 5.46 0.19
N SER A 67 -1.94 6.59 0.63
CA SER A 67 -2.69 7.54 -0.19
C SER A 67 -1.73 8.55 -0.82
N PHE A 68 -2.04 8.95 -2.04
CA PHE A 68 -1.36 10.02 -2.77
C PHE A 68 -2.37 11.13 -3.04
N ASP A 69 -1.92 12.37 -2.88
CA ASP A 69 -2.69 13.57 -3.20
C ASP A 69 -1.76 14.50 -3.99
N GLY A 70 -2.13 14.81 -5.22
CA GLY A 70 -1.35 15.68 -6.09
C GLY A 70 -1.48 17.17 -5.79
N GLN A 71 -2.31 17.56 -4.80
CA GLN A 71 -2.61 18.95 -4.44
C GLN A 71 -3.06 19.80 -5.65
N GLY A 72 -3.79 19.18 -6.59
CA GLY A 72 -4.20 19.80 -7.86
C GLY A 72 -3.06 20.12 -8.84
N LYS A 73 -1.83 19.76 -8.51
CA LYS A 73 -0.62 20.08 -9.29
C LYS A 73 0.00 18.86 -9.95
N TYR A 74 -0.04 17.73 -9.27
CA TYR A 74 0.57 16.49 -9.74
C TYR A 74 -0.49 15.40 -9.95
N ASP A 75 -0.24 14.49 -10.88
CA ASP A 75 -1.07 13.30 -11.05
C ASP A 75 -0.72 12.28 -9.95
N GLU A 76 -1.73 11.84 -9.21
CA GLU A 76 -1.60 10.90 -8.09
C GLU A 76 -1.06 9.52 -8.53
N LEU A 77 -1.45 9.07 -9.73
CA LEU A 77 -1.00 7.79 -10.28
C LEU A 77 0.44 7.86 -10.78
N GLU A 78 0.87 9.02 -11.28
CA GLU A 78 2.29 9.24 -11.61
C GLU A 78 3.14 9.27 -10.35
N MET A 79 2.70 9.95 -9.28
CA MET A 79 3.40 9.93 -7.98
C MET A 79 3.52 8.50 -7.44
N LYS A 80 2.42 7.76 -7.46
CA LYS A 80 2.39 6.34 -7.07
C LYS A 80 3.34 5.51 -7.93
N SER A 81 3.38 5.75 -9.23
CA SER A 81 4.24 5.01 -10.17
C SER A 81 5.72 5.20 -9.87
N ILE A 82 6.14 6.45 -9.62
CA ILE A 82 7.52 6.75 -9.21
C ILE A 82 7.85 6.05 -7.90
N PHE A 83 6.97 6.18 -6.90
CA PHE A 83 7.21 5.58 -5.59
C PHE A 83 7.30 4.05 -5.67
N GLN A 84 6.40 3.40 -6.41
CA GLN A 84 6.43 1.96 -6.65
C GLN A 84 7.70 1.52 -7.39
N GLN A 85 8.10 2.24 -8.44
CA GLN A 85 9.32 1.98 -9.20
C GLN A 85 10.56 2.02 -8.28
N GLU A 86 10.65 3.03 -7.44
CA GLU A 86 11.77 3.19 -6.51
C GLU A 86 11.80 2.11 -5.43
N LEU A 87 10.65 1.67 -4.94
CA LEU A 87 10.56 0.55 -4.00
C LEU A 87 10.98 -0.78 -4.64
N ILE A 88 10.56 -1.05 -5.87
CA ILE A 88 10.95 -2.27 -6.60
C ILE A 88 12.46 -2.30 -6.81
N ARG A 89 13.09 -1.19 -7.16
CA ARG A 89 14.55 -1.08 -7.28
C ARG A 89 15.29 -1.41 -6.00
N ARG A 90 14.63 -1.24 -4.84
CA ARG A 90 15.16 -1.54 -3.50
C ARG A 90 14.72 -2.90 -2.97
N GLY A 91 14.13 -3.73 -3.83
CA GLY A 91 13.71 -5.08 -3.48
C GLY A 91 12.37 -5.16 -2.73
N ILE A 92 11.60 -4.08 -2.65
CA ILE A 92 10.29 -4.06 -2.01
C ILE A 92 9.20 -4.17 -3.08
N LEU A 93 8.53 -5.33 -3.12
CA LEU A 93 7.33 -5.50 -3.95
C LEU A 93 6.12 -4.90 -3.23
N TRP A 94 5.59 -3.81 -3.78
CA TRP A 94 4.52 -3.07 -3.16
C TRP A 94 3.45 -2.66 -4.19
N THR A 95 2.18 -2.69 -3.80
CA THR A 95 1.02 -2.43 -4.67
C THR A 95 0.08 -1.34 -4.14
N ALA A 96 0.53 -0.47 -3.24
CA ALA A 96 -0.17 0.61 -2.55
C ALA A 96 -0.80 0.23 -1.21
N TYR A 97 -0.88 -1.01 -0.84
CA TYR A 97 -1.31 -1.42 0.49
C TYR A 97 -0.27 -2.34 1.13
N HIS A 98 -0.27 -2.40 2.45
CA HIS A 98 0.52 -3.34 3.21
C HIS A 98 -0.38 -4.45 3.75
N ALA A 99 -0.05 -5.68 3.43
CA ALA A 99 -0.67 -6.87 3.99
C ALA A 99 0.38 -7.60 4.82
N LEU A 100 0.46 -7.25 6.10
CA LEU A 100 1.43 -7.85 7.01
C LEU A 100 1.04 -9.28 7.32
N SER A 101 2.02 -10.12 7.58
CA SER A 101 1.85 -11.52 7.96
C SER A 101 2.69 -11.87 9.17
N TRP A 102 2.40 -13.01 9.80
CA TRP A 102 3.18 -13.54 10.92
C TRP A 102 4.67 -13.73 10.61
N ALA A 103 5.00 -13.93 9.33
CA ALA A 103 6.38 -14.12 8.90
C ALA A 103 7.20 -12.82 8.89
N HIS A 104 6.55 -11.66 8.79
CA HIS A 104 7.27 -10.38 8.83
C HIS A 104 7.82 -10.11 10.22
N LYS A 105 9.10 -9.75 10.29
CA LYS A 105 9.83 -9.41 11.50
C LYS A 105 10.15 -7.93 11.56
N LYS A 106 10.71 -7.47 12.66
CA LYS A 106 11.14 -6.07 12.81
C LYS A 106 12.17 -5.66 11.77
N GLU A 107 13.08 -6.56 11.42
CA GLU A 107 14.12 -6.34 10.41
C GLU A 107 13.53 -6.09 9.03
N ASP A 108 12.43 -6.76 8.68
CA ASP A 108 11.71 -6.53 7.41
C ASP A 108 11.05 -5.15 7.40
N ILE A 109 10.53 -4.70 8.55
CA ILE A 109 9.96 -3.37 8.70
C ILE A 109 11.03 -2.29 8.59
N GLU A 110 12.19 -2.47 9.24
CA GLU A 110 13.31 -1.56 9.15
C GLU A 110 13.84 -1.44 7.71
N LEU A 111 14.00 -2.57 7.02
CA LEU A 111 14.39 -2.60 5.61
C LEU A 111 13.38 -1.85 4.74
N THR A 112 12.09 -2.05 5.00
CA THR A 112 11.01 -1.37 4.26
C THR A 112 11.01 0.13 4.54
N LEU A 113 11.21 0.56 5.79
CA LEU A 113 11.29 1.98 6.14
C LEU A 113 12.52 2.66 5.51
N ASN A 114 13.66 1.99 5.45
CA ASN A 114 14.84 2.51 4.74
C ASN A 114 14.54 2.69 3.24
N ALA A 115 13.87 1.73 2.61
CA ALA A 115 13.47 1.86 1.21
C ALA A 115 12.46 3.00 1.00
N PHE A 116 11.55 3.24 1.95
CA PHE A 116 10.64 4.39 1.93
C PHE A 116 11.40 5.72 2.02
N ASP A 117 12.36 5.84 2.93
CA ASP A 117 13.16 7.05 3.14
C ASP A 117 13.88 7.45 1.85
N GLU A 118 14.59 6.52 1.23
CA GLU A 118 15.28 6.76 -0.03
C GLU A 118 14.32 7.10 -1.18
N SER A 119 13.17 6.40 -1.27
CA SER A 119 12.17 6.66 -2.31
C SER A 119 11.50 8.03 -2.13
N MET A 120 11.24 8.43 -0.87
CA MET A 120 10.73 9.75 -0.53
C MET A 120 11.73 10.86 -0.86
N SER A 121 13.03 10.62 -0.66
CA SER A 121 14.09 11.56 -1.05
C SER A 121 14.04 11.89 -2.54
N ILE A 122 13.82 10.86 -3.38
CA ILE A 122 13.68 11.05 -4.84
C ILE A 122 12.40 11.83 -5.16
N LEU A 123 11.26 11.43 -4.61
CA LEU A 123 9.98 12.11 -4.84
C LEU A 123 10.04 13.57 -4.39
N LYS A 124 10.62 13.85 -3.21
CA LYS A 124 10.86 15.21 -2.71
C LYS A 124 11.64 16.07 -3.71
N ASN A 125 12.72 15.54 -4.28
CA ASN A 125 13.56 16.28 -5.23
C ASN A 125 12.80 16.63 -6.52
N ILE A 126 11.86 15.80 -6.93
CA ILE A 126 11.01 16.05 -8.10
C ILE A 126 9.98 17.13 -7.79
N VAL A 127 9.27 16.97 -6.66
CA VAL A 127 8.20 17.89 -6.22
C VAL A 127 8.78 19.26 -5.88
N SER A 128 9.86 19.34 -5.10
CA SER A 128 10.54 20.60 -4.75
C SER A 128 11.10 21.33 -5.97
N GLY A 129 11.60 20.57 -6.95
CA GLY A 129 12.10 21.13 -8.21
C GLY A 129 11.02 21.53 -9.19
N ASN A 130 9.74 21.35 -8.84
CA ASN A 130 8.59 21.61 -9.71
C ASN A 130 8.72 20.93 -11.09
N ARG A 131 9.24 19.70 -11.11
CA ARG A 131 9.53 18.96 -12.35
C ARG A 131 8.34 18.07 -12.75
N PRO A 132 8.10 17.85 -14.04
CA PRO A 132 7.04 16.96 -14.50
C PRO A 132 7.36 15.52 -14.08
N LEU A 133 6.42 14.87 -13.40
CA LEU A 133 6.57 13.50 -12.87
C LEU A 133 6.83 12.48 -13.98
N ARG A 134 6.15 12.64 -15.13
CA ARG A 134 6.21 11.69 -16.24
C ARG A 134 7.64 11.43 -16.73
N GLY A 135 8.54 12.42 -16.65
CA GLY A 135 9.95 12.29 -17.05
C GLY A 135 10.79 11.36 -16.16
N PHE A 136 10.26 10.93 -15.00
CA PHE A 136 10.94 10.06 -14.04
C PHE A 136 10.36 8.64 -14.00
N ILE A 137 9.32 8.37 -14.78
CA ILE A 137 8.67 7.06 -14.84
C ILE A 137 9.25 6.27 -16.01
N GLU A 138 9.75 5.08 -15.73
CA GLU A 138 10.13 4.09 -16.73
C GLU A 138 8.89 3.30 -17.15
N GLY A 139 8.59 3.29 -18.44
CA GLY A 139 7.43 2.58 -18.99
C GLY A 139 6.11 3.36 -18.81
N GLU A 140 5.02 2.61 -18.65
CA GLU A 140 3.68 3.18 -18.49
C GLU A 140 3.34 3.41 -17.00
N PRO A 141 2.71 4.57 -16.67
CA PRO A 141 2.21 4.79 -15.31
C PRO A 141 1.18 3.74 -14.91
N VAL A 142 1.07 3.53 -13.61
CA VAL A 142 -0.02 2.72 -13.03
C VAL A 142 -1.37 3.29 -13.49
N LYS A 143 -2.26 2.42 -13.94
CA LYS A 143 -3.62 2.78 -14.38
C LYS A 143 -4.65 2.39 -13.32
N PRO A 144 -5.79 3.08 -13.23
CA PRO A 144 -6.87 2.66 -12.35
C PRO A 144 -7.31 1.24 -12.69
N VAL A 145 -7.34 0.36 -11.69
CA VAL A 145 -7.79 -1.04 -11.86
C VAL A 145 -9.30 -1.12 -12.04
N PHE A 146 -10.03 -0.21 -11.38
CA PHE A 146 -11.48 -0.12 -11.51
C PHE A 146 -11.87 1.12 -12.31
N ARG A 147 -12.85 0.98 -13.21
CA ARG A 147 -13.41 2.12 -13.91
C ARG A 147 -13.93 3.12 -12.86
N LYS A 148 -13.41 4.34 -12.87
CA LYS A 148 -14.03 5.45 -12.17
C LYS A 148 -15.40 5.63 -12.83
N VAL A 149 -16.46 5.19 -12.14
CA VAL A 149 -17.89 5.43 -12.42
C VAL A 149 -18.21 5.33 -13.91
N ALA A 150 -18.85 4.23 -14.30
CA ALA A 150 -19.70 4.29 -15.48
C ALA A 150 -20.77 5.34 -15.16
N ASP A 151 -20.81 6.38 -15.97
CA ASP A 151 -21.86 7.37 -15.92
C ASP A 151 -23.16 6.63 -16.34
N PHE A 152 -23.90 6.10 -15.37
CA PHE A 152 -25.12 5.32 -15.62
C PHE A 152 -26.17 6.12 -16.38
N ASN A 153 -26.03 7.45 -16.40
CA ASN A 153 -26.90 8.35 -17.15
C ASN A 153 -26.50 8.48 -18.63
N SER A 154 -25.35 8.02 -19.07
CA SER A 154 -24.93 8.13 -20.49
C SER A 154 -25.58 7.08 -21.39
N TYR A 155 -26.27 6.08 -20.85
CA TYR A 155 -26.95 5.05 -21.63
C TYR A 155 -28.41 5.38 -22.00
N THR A 156 -28.97 6.48 -21.50
CA THR A 156 -30.38 6.83 -21.71
C THR A 156 -30.66 7.83 -22.85
N THR A 157 -29.64 8.24 -23.61
CA THR A 157 -29.83 9.22 -24.67
C THR A 157 -29.29 8.75 -26.02
N LYS A 158 -29.66 7.55 -26.46
CA LYS A 158 -29.69 7.20 -27.90
C LYS A 158 -31.06 6.61 -28.20
N LYS A 159 -32.01 7.49 -28.47
CA LYS A 159 -33.15 7.23 -29.35
C LYS A 159 -32.89 7.79 -30.72
#